data_7ba3310f238b08391151f653307ff209
#
_entry.id   7ba3310f238b08391151f653307ff209
#
_cell.length_a   1.000
_cell.length_b   1.000
_cell.length_c   1.000
_cell.angle_alpha   90.00
_cell.angle_beta   90.00
_cell.angle_gamma   90.00
#
_symmetry.space_group_name_H-M   'P 1'
#
loop_
_entity.id
_entity.type
_entity.pdbx_description
1 polymer ?
#
loop_
_entity_poly.entity_id
_entity_poly.type
_entity_poly.pdbx_seq_one_letter_code
_entity_poly.pdbx_strand_id
1 'polypeptide(L)'
;MKRLIGILISLSLLMLIGCPQFRSNFLGEEIYIPVYLPNENCQLVGFKPGSEPDGFNGIKWETMLSMLEGMKHYRKDKSYGGIDFYLKEKDAFKLGNGKLESVQYGFWREKFYTGMVMTQGLEHFNAAKEAAFSKFGEGAKPFRNKEEYLWVGKNAVMALRYDENTKAGIFYIKSDSMTKQMEEHVAKVKQ
;
A
#
# COMPACT_ATOMS: atom_id res chain seq x y z
N MET A 1 -19.38 -57.24 33.47
CA MET A 1 -18.34 -56.94 32.44
C MET A 1 -18.81 -55.77 31.60
N LYS A 2 -18.37 -54.54 31.91
CA LYS A 2 -18.74 -53.31 31.17
C LYS A 2 -17.56 -52.97 30.26
N ARG A 3 -17.77 -52.99 28.96
CA ARG A 3 -16.79 -52.57 27.95
C ARG A 3 -16.83 -51.05 27.82
N LEU A 4 -15.76 -50.35 28.20
CA LEU A 4 -15.50 -48.96 27.85
C LEU A 4 -15.07 -48.90 26.39
N ILE A 5 -15.88 -48.19 25.59
CA ILE A 5 -15.52 -47.79 24.23
C ILE A 5 -14.82 -46.44 24.35
N GLY A 6 -13.48 -46.43 24.18
CA GLY A 6 -12.70 -45.22 24.12
C GLY A 6 -12.90 -44.54 22.76
N ILE A 7 -13.49 -43.34 22.77
CA ILE A 7 -13.58 -42.46 21.57
C ILE A 7 -12.24 -41.72 21.49
N LEU A 8 -11.42 -42.10 20.53
CA LEU A 8 -10.24 -41.32 20.11
C LEU A 8 -10.75 -40.10 19.34
N ILE A 9 -10.73 -38.94 20.00
CA ILE A 9 -10.89 -37.66 19.33
C ILE A 9 -9.55 -37.30 18.71
N SER A 10 -9.45 -37.53 17.40
CA SER A 10 -8.35 -37.03 16.57
C SER A 10 -8.46 -35.52 16.49
N LEU A 11 -7.61 -34.83 17.27
CA LEU A 11 -7.45 -33.36 17.21
C LEU A 11 -6.58 -33.04 15.99
N SER A 12 -7.22 -32.92 14.81
CA SER A 12 -6.58 -32.37 13.63
C SER A 12 -6.32 -30.88 13.88
N LEU A 13 -5.10 -30.58 14.27
CA LEU A 13 -4.55 -29.22 14.36
C LEU A 13 -4.48 -28.66 12.94
N LEU A 14 -5.55 -28.00 12.47
CA LEU A 14 -5.52 -27.17 11.27
C LEU A 14 -4.57 -26.01 11.57
N MET A 15 -3.34 -26.12 11.10
CA MET A 15 -2.46 -24.96 10.97
C MET A 15 -3.09 -24.03 9.94
N LEU A 16 -3.84 -23.06 10.42
CA LEU A 16 -4.19 -21.87 9.65
C LEU A 16 -2.88 -21.11 9.39
N ILE A 17 -2.26 -21.42 8.27
CA ILE A 17 -1.21 -20.58 7.71
C ILE A 17 -1.92 -19.31 7.24
N GLY A 18 -2.06 -18.35 8.16
CA GLY A 18 -2.62 -17.03 7.85
C GLY A 18 -1.67 -16.31 6.91
N CYS A 19 -2.13 -15.99 5.71
CA CYS A 19 -1.46 -15.00 4.88
C CYS A 19 -1.33 -13.70 5.70
N PRO A 20 -0.19 -13.00 5.65
CA PRO A 20 0.02 -11.78 6.40
C PRO A 20 -1.04 -10.75 6.03
N GLN A 21 -1.80 -10.29 7.03
CA GLN A 21 -2.81 -9.25 6.86
C GLN A 21 -2.09 -7.90 6.72
N PHE A 22 -2.22 -7.29 5.58
CA PHE A 22 -1.68 -5.94 5.34
C PHE A 22 -2.74 -4.91 5.78
N ARG A 23 -2.47 -4.18 6.87
CA ARG A 23 -3.31 -3.06 7.31
C ARG A 23 -2.71 -1.76 6.80
N SER A 24 -3.46 -0.99 6.05
CA SER A 24 -3.11 0.37 5.66
C SER A 24 -4.27 1.29 6.00
N ASN A 25 -4.05 2.29 6.88
CA ASN A 25 -5.02 3.35 7.12
C ASN A 25 -4.86 4.42 6.06
N PHE A 26 -5.94 4.71 5.37
CA PHE A 26 -5.98 5.72 4.34
C PHE A 26 -7.20 6.63 4.53
N LEU A 27 -6.98 7.94 4.63
CA LEU A 27 -8.03 8.97 4.83
C LEU A 27 -8.96 8.73 6.05
N GLY A 28 -8.45 8.10 7.12
CA GLY A 28 -9.26 7.80 8.31
C GLY A 28 -10.13 6.54 8.18
N GLU A 29 -10.14 5.89 7.04
CA GLU A 29 -10.68 4.55 6.85
C GLU A 29 -9.55 3.52 6.93
N GLU A 30 -9.74 2.49 7.75
CA GLU A 30 -8.88 1.30 7.66
C GLU A 30 -9.09 0.68 6.27
N ILE A 31 -8.19 0.98 5.34
CA ILE A 31 -8.12 0.18 4.12
C ILE A 31 -7.56 -1.17 4.54
N TYR A 32 -8.45 -2.06 4.87
CA TYR A 32 -8.15 -3.47 4.93
C TYR A 32 -7.78 -3.88 3.51
N ILE A 33 -6.50 -4.04 3.24
CA ILE A 33 -6.07 -4.86 2.12
C ILE A 33 -5.94 -6.25 2.73
N PRO A 34 -7.01 -7.06 2.73
CA PRO A 34 -6.85 -8.44 3.03
C PRO A 34 -6.00 -8.99 1.89
N VAL A 35 -4.81 -9.46 2.17
CA VAL A 35 -4.10 -10.36 1.28
C VAL A 35 -4.84 -11.71 1.32
N TYR A 36 -6.16 -11.63 1.24
CA TYR A 36 -7.03 -12.73 0.92
C TYR A 36 -7.12 -12.79 -0.60
N LEU A 37 -6.19 -13.48 -1.21
CA LEU A 37 -6.46 -14.03 -2.53
C LEU A 37 -7.44 -15.20 -2.31
N PRO A 38 -8.68 -15.10 -2.77
CA PRO A 38 -9.71 -16.13 -2.49
C PRO A 38 -9.54 -17.42 -3.31
N ASN A 39 -8.34 -17.73 -3.76
CA ASN A 39 -8.03 -18.95 -4.48
C ASN A 39 -6.69 -19.54 -4.01
N GLU A 40 -6.60 -20.85 -4.01
CA GLU A 40 -5.54 -21.75 -3.54
C GLU A 40 -4.11 -21.49 -4.07
N ASN A 41 -3.93 -20.47 -4.93
CA ASN A 41 -2.66 -19.97 -5.41
C ASN A 41 -2.56 -18.46 -5.10
N CYS A 42 -2.27 -18.12 -3.84
CA CYS A 42 -1.92 -16.76 -3.42
C CYS A 42 -0.54 -16.38 -4.01
N GLN A 43 -0.51 -16.14 -5.32
CA GLN A 43 0.69 -15.67 -5.98
C GLN A 43 0.74 -14.16 -5.85
N LEU A 44 1.51 -13.68 -4.85
CA LEU A 44 1.86 -12.26 -4.76
C LEU A 44 2.57 -11.87 -6.06
N VAL A 45 1.98 -10.97 -6.82
CA VAL A 45 2.60 -10.46 -8.03
C VAL A 45 3.58 -9.39 -7.62
N GLY A 46 4.86 -9.64 -7.87
CA GLY A 46 5.95 -8.68 -7.67
C GLY A 46 5.99 -7.63 -8.78
N PHE A 47 6.93 -6.73 -8.64
CA PHE A 47 7.28 -5.79 -9.70
C PHE A 47 7.95 -6.50 -10.87
N LYS A 48 7.78 -5.95 -12.08
CA LYS A 48 8.58 -6.35 -13.24
C LYS A 48 10.08 -6.32 -12.87
N PRO A 49 10.89 -7.31 -13.29
CA PRO A 49 12.31 -7.35 -12.95
C PRO A 49 13.02 -6.02 -13.19
N GLY A 50 13.70 -5.51 -12.18
CA GLY A 50 14.44 -4.24 -12.22
C GLY A 50 13.58 -2.96 -12.13
N SER A 51 12.25 -3.08 -11.95
CA SER A 51 11.37 -1.92 -11.85
C SER A 51 10.90 -1.60 -10.43
N GLU A 52 11.28 -2.42 -9.43
CA GLU A 52 10.92 -2.16 -8.04
C GLU A 52 11.48 -0.81 -7.58
N PRO A 53 10.63 0.09 -7.03
CA PRO A 53 11.06 1.42 -6.65
C PRO A 53 11.87 1.43 -5.35
N ASP A 54 12.90 2.27 -5.31
CA ASP A 54 13.68 2.61 -4.10
C ASP A 54 13.26 3.96 -3.49
N GLY A 55 12.13 4.53 -3.97
CA GLY A 55 11.60 5.81 -3.58
C GLY A 55 10.42 6.23 -4.46
N PHE A 56 10.05 7.50 -4.40
CA PHE A 56 8.99 8.08 -5.22
C PHE A 56 9.38 9.46 -5.72
N ASN A 57 9.17 9.73 -7.02
CA ASN A 57 9.46 11.01 -7.68
C ASN A 57 10.88 11.54 -7.41
N GLY A 58 11.89 10.66 -7.50
CA GLY A 58 13.29 10.99 -7.28
C GLY A 58 13.70 11.14 -5.81
N ILE A 59 12.77 11.00 -4.87
CA ILE A 59 13.06 11.01 -3.44
C ILE A 59 13.18 9.57 -2.96
N LYS A 60 14.35 9.19 -2.43
CA LYS A 60 14.60 7.85 -1.89
C LYS A 60 13.89 7.65 -0.55
N TRP A 61 13.56 6.40 -0.25
CA TRP A 61 13.03 6.06 1.08
C TRP A 61 13.96 6.54 2.19
N GLU A 62 13.38 6.94 3.32
CA GLU A 62 14.07 7.45 4.52
C GLU A 62 14.78 8.80 4.36
N THR A 63 14.69 9.46 3.18
CA THR A 63 15.21 10.84 3.03
C THR A 63 14.55 11.75 4.07
N MET A 64 15.37 12.51 4.80
CA MET A 64 14.89 13.45 5.81
C MET A 64 14.16 14.63 5.14
N LEU A 65 13.05 15.06 5.74
CA LEU A 65 12.28 16.21 5.26
C LEU A 65 13.14 17.49 5.15
N SER A 66 14.04 17.68 6.11
CA SER A 66 14.97 18.83 6.14
C SER A 66 15.94 18.90 4.94
N MET A 67 16.09 17.81 4.19
CA MET A 67 16.93 17.75 2.98
C MET A 67 16.16 18.12 1.69
N LEU A 68 14.85 18.37 1.81
CA LEU A 68 13.96 18.59 0.67
C LEU A 68 13.44 20.03 0.67
N GLU A 69 13.57 20.69 -0.49
CA GLU A 69 13.06 22.03 -0.69
C GLU A 69 11.63 22.02 -1.25
N GLY A 70 10.89 23.09 -0.98
CA GLY A 70 9.54 23.30 -1.52
C GLY A 70 8.46 22.38 -0.94
N MET A 71 8.70 21.73 0.19
CA MET A 71 7.72 20.91 0.87
C MET A 71 6.80 21.75 1.75
N LYS A 72 5.51 21.76 1.42
CA LYS A 72 4.47 22.50 2.16
C LYS A 72 3.57 21.51 2.88
N HIS A 73 3.50 21.62 4.22
CA HIS A 73 2.64 20.75 5.02
C HIS A 73 1.18 20.87 4.56
N TYR A 74 0.54 19.73 4.39
CA TYR A 74 -0.83 19.63 3.87
C TYR A 74 -1.80 19.08 4.92
N ARG A 75 -1.49 17.91 5.49
CA ARG A 75 -2.34 17.24 6.47
C ARG A 75 -1.55 16.26 7.32
N LYS A 76 -2.13 15.88 8.46
CA LYS A 76 -1.60 14.84 9.35
C LYS A 76 -2.57 13.68 9.43
N ASP A 77 -2.06 12.47 9.24
CA ASP A 77 -2.73 11.22 9.56
C ASP A 77 -2.28 10.77 10.95
N LYS A 78 -3.23 10.43 11.84
CA LYS A 78 -2.93 10.04 13.22
C LYS A 78 -2.46 8.59 13.37
N SER A 79 -2.53 7.78 12.32
CA SER A 79 -2.07 6.40 12.35
C SER A 79 -0.58 6.30 12.66
N TYR A 80 -0.16 5.20 13.25
CA TYR A 80 1.24 4.88 13.59
C TYR A 80 1.99 5.96 14.39
N GLY A 81 1.27 6.76 15.19
CA GLY A 81 1.85 7.87 15.94
C GLY A 81 1.99 9.18 15.16
N GLY A 82 1.48 9.22 13.95
CA GLY A 82 1.40 10.40 13.10
C GLY A 82 2.25 10.33 11.84
N ILE A 83 1.60 10.47 10.70
CA ILE A 83 2.22 10.63 9.38
C ILE A 83 1.88 12.02 8.90
N ASP A 84 2.88 12.83 8.61
CA ASP A 84 2.70 14.17 8.07
C ASP A 84 2.80 14.13 6.55
N PHE A 85 1.77 14.63 5.85
CA PHE A 85 1.72 14.71 4.40
C PHE A 85 2.03 16.11 3.92
N TYR A 86 2.80 16.19 2.85
CA TYR A 86 3.25 17.41 2.22
C TYR A 86 2.88 17.43 0.74
N LEU A 87 2.68 18.62 0.19
CA LEU A 87 2.67 18.90 -1.24
C LEU A 87 4.02 19.52 -1.60
N LYS A 88 4.51 19.22 -2.81
CA LYS A 88 5.73 19.85 -3.32
C LYS A 88 5.37 21.02 -4.22
N GLU A 89 5.95 22.18 -3.96
CA GLU A 89 5.78 23.35 -4.83
C GLU A 89 6.34 23.06 -6.23
N LYS A 90 5.60 23.46 -7.26
CA LYS A 90 5.97 23.24 -8.67
C LYS A 90 6.27 21.76 -8.98
N ASP A 91 5.47 20.86 -8.40
CA ASP A 91 5.63 19.43 -8.65
C ASP A 91 5.38 19.12 -10.13
N ALA A 92 6.39 18.56 -10.79
CA ALA A 92 6.35 18.17 -12.21
C ALA A 92 6.03 16.68 -12.39
N PHE A 93 5.66 15.96 -11.32
CA PHE A 93 5.37 14.54 -11.38
C PHE A 93 4.21 14.25 -12.34
N LYS A 94 4.38 13.20 -13.15
CA LYS A 94 3.36 12.68 -14.07
C LYS A 94 3.25 11.18 -13.94
N LEU A 95 2.04 10.68 -14.04
CA LEU A 95 1.74 9.25 -14.13
C LEU A 95 0.85 9.02 -15.35
N GLY A 96 1.47 8.72 -16.48
CA GLY A 96 0.79 8.70 -17.79
C GLY A 96 0.39 10.10 -18.26
N ASN A 97 -0.62 10.13 -19.12
CA ASN A 97 -1.15 11.36 -19.70
C ASN A 97 -2.41 11.87 -18.98
N GLY A 98 -2.83 11.20 -17.90
CA GLY A 98 -3.97 11.61 -17.10
C GLY A 98 -3.69 12.85 -16.26
N LYS A 99 -4.75 13.64 -16.03
CA LYS A 99 -4.67 14.76 -15.10
C LYS A 99 -4.60 14.24 -13.66
N LEU A 100 -3.67 14.77 -12.90
CA LEU A 100 -3.52 14.49 -11.47
C LEU A 100 -4.18 15.60 -10.66
N GLU A 101 -4.99 15.21 -9.66
CA GLU A 101 -5.62 16.16 -8.74
C GLU A 101 -4.66 16.53 -7.61
N SER A 102 -3.86 15.58 -7.14
CA SER A 102 -2.82 15.86 -6.15
C SER A 102 -1.70 14.83 -6.19
N VAL A 103 -0.51 15.28 -5.80
CA VAL A 103 0.65 14.43 -5.51
C VAL A 103 1.07 14.74 -4.07
N GLN A 104 1.06 13.74 -3.21
CA GLN A 104 1.32 13.90 -1.79
C GLN A 104 2.52 13.07 -1.37
N TYR A 105 3.30 13.60 -0.44
CA TYR A 105 4.52 13.00 0.09
C TYR A 105 4.34 12.79 1.60
N GLY A 106 4.34 11.55 2.05
CA GLY A 106 4.13 11.20 3.44
C GLY A 106 5.43 10.93 4.17
N PHE A 107 5.55 11.52 5.36
CA PHE A 107 6.72 11.40 6.24
C PHE A 107 6.29 10.86 7.59
N TRP A 108 7.02 9.87 8.06
CA TRP A 108 6.92 9.37 9.41
C TRP A 108 8.20 9.74 10.17
N ARG A 109 8.05 10.49 11.28
CA ARG A 109 9.19 11.01 12.03
C ARG A 109 10.21 11.72 11.12
N GLU A 110 9.70 12.62 10.28
CA GLU A 110 10.47 13.40 9.30
C GLU A 110 11.19 12.59 8.21
N LYS A 111 11.05 11.26 8.18
CA LYS A 111 11.60 10.39 7.12
C LYS A 111 10.58 10.10 6.06
N PHE A 112 10.98 10.24 4.80
CA PHE A 112 10.12 9.95 3.66
C PHE A 112 9.74 8.47 3.60
N TYR A 113 8.44 8.21 3.57
CA TYR A 113 7.88 6.88 3.72
C TYR A 113 6.96 6.48 2.57
N THR A 114 6.14 7.42 2.05
CA THR A 114 5.13 7.09 1.04
C THR A 114 4.89 8.24 0.07
N GLY A 115 4.65 7.89 -1.19
CA GLY A 115 4.12 8.78 -2.21
C GLY A 115 2.70 8.39 -2.58
N MET A 116 1.85 9.38 -2.83
CA MET A 116 0.47 9.17 -3.21
C MET A 116 0.06 10.12 -4.31
N VAL A 117 -0.70 9.59 -5.26
CA VAL A 117 -1.26 10.35 -6.39
C VAL A 117 -2.77 10.14 -6.41
N MET A 118 -3.50 11.21 -6.62
CA MET A 118 -4.95 11.17 -6.80
C MET A 118 -5.34 11.62 -8.19
N THR A 119 -6.32 10.94 -8.77
CA THR A 119 -6.96 11.29 -10.05
C THR A 119 -8.47 11.39 -9.84
N GLN A 120 -9.16 12.13 -10.70
CA GLN A 120 -10.62 12.22 -10.72
C GLN A 120 -11.14 11.78 -12.08
N GLY A 121 -12.07 10.82 -12.07
CA GLY A 121 -12.65 10.22 -13.27
C GLY A 121 -11.90 9.00 -13.79
N LEU A 122 -12.65 8.12 -14.44
CA LEU A 122 -12.15 6.81 -14.91
C LEU A 122 -11.07 6.97 -16.00
N GLU A 123 -11.19 7.98 -16.86
CA GLU A 123 -10.21 8.26 -17.94
C GLU A 123 -8.82 8.52 -17.34
N HIS A 124 -8.73 9.40 -16.35
CA HIS A 124 -7.46 9.76 -15.71
C HIS A 124 -6.89 8.62 -14.88
N PHE A 125 -7.77 7.85 -14.23
CA PHE A 125 -7.37 6.62 -13.56
C PHE A 125 -6.80 5.59 -14.56
N ASN A 126 -7.45 5.36 -15.70
CA ASN A 126 -6.97 4.41 -16.70
C ASN A 126 -5.62 4.84 -17.28
N ALA A 127 -5.40 6.12 -17.54
CA ALA A 127 -4.10 6.62 -17.97
C ALA A 127 -2.99 6.36 -16.92
N ALA A 128 -3.30 6.53 -15.64
CA ALA A 128 -2.38 6.19 -14.55
C ALA A 128 -2.12 4.68 -14.45
N LYS A 129 -3.17 3.86 -14.64
CA LYS A 129 -3.08 2.39 -14.64
C LYS A 129 -2.19 1.88 -15.76
N GLU A 130 -2.39 2.34 -16.98
CA GLU A 130 -1.56 1.97 -18.12
C GLU A 130 -0.09 2.34 -17.92
N ALA A 131 0.18 3.53 -17.39
CA ALA A 131 1.54 3.97 -17.07
C ALA A 131 2.17 3.09 -15.97
N ALA A 132 1.41 2.75 -14.93
CA ALA A 132 1.88 1.86 -13.87
C ALA A 132 2.18 0.45 -14.42
N PHE A 133 1.30 -0.12 -15.23
CA PHE A 133 1.49 -1.44 -15.85
C PHE A 133 2.69 -1.47 -16.79
N SER A 134 2.85 -0.44 -17.61
CA SER A 134 4.00 -0.32 -18.50
C SER A 134 5.32 -0.29 -17.74
N LYS A 135 5.36 0.46 -16.63
CA LYS A 135 6.57 0.66 -15.84
C LYS A 135 6.86 -0.50 -14.91
N PHE A 136 5.85 -1.00 -14.19
CA PHE A 136 6.03 -1.91 -13.06
C PHE A 136 5.57 -3.35 -13.33
N GLY A 137 4.98 -3.60 -14.50
CA GLY A 137 4.29 -4.83 -14.83
C GLY A 137 2.84 -4.82 -14.34
N GLU A 138 2.07 -5.80 -14.74
CA GLU A 138 0.68 -5.95 -14.32
C GLU A 138 0.63 -6.38 -12.85
N GLY A 139 -0.11 -5.64 -12.03
CA GLY A 139 -0.30 -5.94 -10.61
C GLY A 139 -1.28 -7.08 -10.37
N ALA A 140 -1.21 -7.71 -9.20
CA ALA A 140 -2.25 -8.64 -8.78
C ALA A 140 -3.59 -7.90 -8.67
N LYS A 141 -4.68 -8.52 -9.14
CA LYS A 141 -6.05 -8.02 -8.98
C LYS A 141 -6.75 -8.84 -7.88
N PRO A 142 -6.68 -8.41 -6.59
CA PRO A 142 -7.17 -9.21 -5.48
C PRO A 142 -8.69 -9.42 -5.50
N PHE A 143 -9.42 -8.48 -6.12
CA PHE A 143 -10.88 -8.54 -6.24
C PHE A 143 -11.30 -8.47 -7.71
N ARG A 144 -12.01 -9.49 -8.20
CA ARG A 144 -12.46 -9.56 -9.61
C ARG A 144 -13.40 -8.41 -10.00
N ASN A 145 -14.20 -7.94 -9.05
CA ASN A 145 -15.23 -6.92 -9.25
C ASN A 145 -14.79 -5.49 -8.86
N LYS A 146 -13.51 -5.28 -8.54
CA LYS A 146 -12.97 -3.95 -8.20
C LYS A 146 -11.79 -3.62 -9.11
N GLU A 147 -11.69 -2.35 -9.48
CA GLU A 147 -10.50 -1.81 -10.14
C GLU A 147 -9.44 -1.50 -9.08
N GLU A 148 -8.82 -2.57 -8.58
CA GLU A 148 -7.79 -2.52 -7.55
C GLU A 148 -6.65 -3.47 -7.93
N TYR A 149 -5.42 -2.95 -7.87
CA TYR A 149 -4.20 -3.64 -8.28
C TYR A 149 -3.14 -3.47 -7.21
N LEU A 150 -2.38 -4.54 -6.95
CA LEU A 150 -1.37 -4.60 -5.89
C LEU A 150 -0.06 -5.17 -6.43
N TRP A 151 1.05 -4.54 -6.06
CA TRP A 151 2.41 -5.03 -6.25
C TRP A 151 3.10 -5.15 -4.91
N VAL A 152 3.71 -6.29 -4.65
CA VAL A 152 4.44 -6.55 -3.40
C VAL A 152 5.87 -6.93 -3.76
N GLY A 153 6.79 -6.04 -3.45
CA GLY A 153 8.23 -6.24 -3.63
C GLY A 153 8.95 -6.48 -2.31
N LYS A 154 10.27 -6.51 -2.41
CA LYS A 154 11.16 -6.63 -1.25
C LYS A 154 11.30 -5.32 -0.47
N ASN A 155 11.31 -4.20 -1.20
CA ASN A 155 11.61 -2.87 -0.67
C ASN A 155 10.37 -1.96 -0.67
N ALA A 156 9.38 -2.25 -1.52
CA ALA A 156 8.21 -1.41 -1.71
C ALA A 156 6.93 -2.21 -1.88
N VAL A 157 5.83 -1.62 -1.44
CA VAL A 157 4.46 -2.05 -1.75
C VAL A 157 3.76 -0.93 -2.46
N MET A 158 3.04 -1.27 -3.54
CA MET A 158 2.33 -0.31 -4.37
C MET A 158 0.90 -0.79 -4.61
N ALA A 159 -0.05 0.12 -4.59
CA ALA A 159 -1.42 -0.17 -4.99
C ALA A 159 -2.01 0.94 -5.86
N LEU A 160 -2.91 0.54 -6.72
CA LEU A 160 -3.71 1.39 -7.58
C LEU A 160 -5.17 0.99 -7.42
N ARG A 161 -6.05 1.94 -7.08
CA ARG A 161 -7.46 1.69 -6.81
C ARG A 161 -8.34 2.77 -7.43
N TYR A 162 -9.48 2.35 -7.96
CA TYR A 162 -10.56 3.24 -8.37
C TYR A 162 -11.81 3.02 -7.51
N ASP A 163 -12.37 4.11 -7.02
CA ASP A 163 -13.63 4.09 -6.28
C ASP A 163 -14.77 4.55 -7.20
N GLU A 164 -15.70 3.63 -7.47
CA GLU A 164 -16.84 3.86 -8.36
C GLU A 164 -17.84 4.90 -7.81
N ASN A 165 -17.92 5.07 -6.50
CA ASN A 165 -18.88 6.00 -5.88
C ASN A 165 -18.36 7.43 -5.97
N THR A 166 -17.10 7.65 -5.58
CA THR A 166 -16.47 8.96 -5.56
C THR A 166 -15.84 9.34 -6.90
N LYS A 167 -15.70 8.36 -7.82
CA LYS A 167 -14.96 8.51 -9.09
C LYS A 167 -13.49 8.90 -8.89
N ALA A 168 -12.94 8.62 -7.73
CA ALA A 168 -11.55 8.92 -7.39
C ALA A 168 -10.65 7.72 -7.70
N GLY A 169 -9.53 8.00 -8.36
CA GLY A 169 -8.43 7.07 -8.51
C GLY A 169 -7.31 7.40 -7.54
N ILE A 170 -6.73 6.38 -6.91
CA ILE A 170 -5.65 6.51 -5.97
C ILE A 170 -4.54 5.56 -6.36
N PHE A 171 -3.34 6.11 -6.56
CA PHE A 171 -2.10 5.36 -6.67
C PHE A 171 -1.26 5.69 -5.46
N TYR A 172 -0.81 4.70 -4.72
CA TYR A 172 0.15 4.91 -3.66
C TYR A 172 1.27 3.89 -3.69
N ILE A 173 2.42 4.31 -3.20
CA ILE A 173 3.60 3.50 -3.04
C ILE A 173 4.24 3.80 -1.70
N LYS A 174 4.69 2.78 -1.00
CA LYS A 174 5.31 2.93 0.32
C LYS A 174 6.52 2.03 0.50
N SER A 175 7.44 2.46 1.36
CA SER A 175 8.58 1.67 1.81
C SER A 175 8.14 0.52 2.70
N ASP A 176 8.58 -0.70 2.40
CA ASP A 176 8.34 -1.88 3.24
C ASP A 176 9.13 -1.79 4.55
N SER A 177 10.40 -1.36 4.50
CA SER A 177 11.25 -1.20 5.69
C SER A 177 10.68 -0.20 6.69
N MET A 178 10.19 0.95 6.21
CA MET A 178 9.55 1.96 7.04
C MET A 178 8.22 1.47 7.62
N THR A 179 7.46 0.70 6.85
CA THR A 179 6.20 0.10 7.32
C THR A 179 6.47 -0.81 8.53
N LYS A 180 7.47 -1.68 8.44
CA LYS A 180 7.87 -2.56 9.56
C LYS A 180 8.30 -1.78 10.79
N GLN A 181 9.11 -0.73 10.63
CA GLN A 181 9.51 0.15 11.75
C GLN A 181 8.31 0.82 12.43
N MET A 182 7.31 1.24 11.64
CA MET A 182 6.07 1.85 12.14
C MET A 182 5.24 0.84 12.94
N GLU A 183 5.09 -0.37 12.45
CA GLU A 183 4.37 -1.47 13.12
C GLU A 183 5.04 -1.86 14.43
N GLU A 184 6.36 -2.02 14.43
CA GLU A 184 7.15 -2.29 15.65
C GLU A 184 7.00 -1.16 16.68
N HIS A 185 6.99 0.09 16.24
CA HIS A 185 6.78 1.22 17.14
C HIS A 185 5.41 1.16 17.82
N VAL A 186 4.34 0.91 17.04
CA VAL A 186 2.98 0.80 17.59
C VAL A 186 2.86 -0.37 18.56
N ALA A 187 3.50 -1.50 18.26
CA ALA A 187 3.50 -2.66 19.14
C ALA A 187 4.15 -2.35 20.51
N LYS A 188 5.24 -1.57 20.53
CA LYS A 188 5.94 -1.16 21.76
C LYS A 188 5.15 -0.12 22.59
N VAL A 189 4.36 0.73 21.97
CA VAL A 189 3.57 1.77 22.67
C VAL A 189 2.30 1.19 23.31
N LYS A 190 1.83 0.03 22.83
CA LYS A 190 0.64 -0.65 23.37
C LYS A 190 0.93 -1.59 24.54
N GLN A 191 2.20 -1.80 24.89
CA GLN A 191 2.65 -2.53 26.08
C GLN A 191 2.84 -1.58 27.25
#